data_9ab3d87bea7d90f43fc3f155714c777a
#
_entry.id   9ab3d87bea7d90f43fc3f155714c777a
#
_cell.length_a   1.000
_cell.length_b   1.000
_cell.length_c   1.000
_cell.angle_alpha   90.00
_cell.angle_beta   90.00
_cell.angle_gamma   90.00
#
_symmetry.space_group_name_H-M   'P 1'
#
loop_
_entity.id
_entity.type
_entity.pdbx_description
1 polymer ?
#
loop_
_entity_poly.entity_id
_entity_poly.type
_entity_poly.pdbx_seq_one_letter_code
_entity_poly.pdbx_strand_id
1 'polypeptide(L)'
;KMSAVIQQDRLAGSDSPLDGRTEFPPVDRHALAEKFRRFLKPDSVITDDETIRPYECDGLSMYCEMPQMVLLPETVEQVQQIMRLCHAEEVPVVARGAGTGLSAGAMPHAGGVVLSLAKFDRILSIDPVARSARLQPGVRNLAISEAAAKHGLYYGPDPSSQIACTIGGNVAENSGGVHCLKYGLTVHNLLSVEVVTAEGDRITIGSDGYDSCGMDLLALVTGSEGLLGIVTEVQVRLLPKPEVAQVVMAGFDSVQRAGDAVAGIIGRGIIPGGLEMMDGFAIQAAEDFAHAGYPTDAQALLLCEVDGTREEVQDHIHQAEELFRELGATSVRTSGSEAERALLWKGRKSAFPAVGRISPD
;
A
#
# COMPACT_ATOMS: atom_id res chain seq x y z
N LYS A 1 -30.28 -12.52 18.90
CA LYS A 1 -31.06 -11.29 18.80
C LYS A 1 -30.36 -10.24 19.64
N MET A 2 -29.41 -9.54 19.10
CA MET A 2 -29.08 -8.17 19.47
C MET A 2 -28.48 -7.54 18.23
N SER A 3 -29.37 -7.07 17.35
CA SER A 3 -29.04 -6.14 16.30
C SER A 3 -29.08 -4.76 16.96
N ALA A 4 -27.94 -4.28 17.41
CA ALA A 4 -27.76 -2.88 17.76
C ALA A 4 -27.40 -2.16 16.48
N VAL A 5 -28.42 -1.59 15.84
CA VAL A 5 -28.23 -0.49 14.89
C VAL A 5 -27.54 0.62 15.67
N ILE A 6 -26.25 0.83 15.43
CA ILE A 6 -25.58 2.04 15.85
C ILE A 6 -26.16 3.12 14.96
N GLN A 7 -27.20 3.78 15.49
CA GLN A 7 -27.74 5.01 14.97
C GLN A 7 -26.58 6.01 14.98
N GLN A 8 -26.25 6.54 13.81
CA GLN A 8 -25.36 7.68 13.64
C GLN A 8 -25.93 8.87 14.43
N ASP A 9 -25.65 8.91 15.74
CA ASP A 9 -25.71 10.18 16.44
C ASP A 9 -24.54 11.00 15.92
N ARG A 10 -24.85 11.90 14.98
CA ARG A 10 -23.98 13.02 14.66
C ARG A 10 -23.55 13.61 16.00
N LEU A 11 -22.27 13.56 16.27
CA LEU A 11 -21.66 14.37 17.33
C LEU A 11 -21.87 15.85 16.95
N ALA A 12 -23.08 16.31 17.24
CA ALA A 12 -23.42 17.73 17.18
C ALA A 12 -22.70 18.38 18.38
N GLY A 13 -21.74 19.23 18.07
CA GLY A 13 -21.14 20.16 19.04
C GLY A 13 -19.74 19.80 19.48
N SER A 14 -18.76 19.94 18.59
CA SER A 14 -17.44 20.43 18.97
C SER A 14 -17.10 21.59 18.03
N ASP A 15 -17.00 22.79 18.54
CA ASP A 15 -16.35 23.93 17.88
C ASP A 15 -14.86 23.61 17.72
N SER A 16 -14.55 22.68 16.82
CA SER A 16 -13.18 22.42 16.40
C SER A 16 -12.77 23.52 15.41
N PRO A 17 -11.63 24.20 15.61
CA PRO A 17 -11.12 25.17 14.63
C PRO A 17 -10.80 24.56 13.26
N LEU A 18 -10.87 23.24 13.13
CA LEU A 18 -10.71 22.47 11.90
C LEU A 18 -12.04 22.20 11.16
N ASP A 19 -13.17 22.68 11.70
CA ASP A 19 -14.47 22.60 11.07
C ASP A 19 -14.69 23.69 10.00
N GLY A 20 -13.62 24.09 9.31
CA GLY A 20 -13.68 24.76 8.02
C GLY A 20 -14.16 23.79 6.95
N ARG A 21 -15.36 23.22 7.11
CA ARG A 21 -16.08 22.58 6.01
C ARG A 21 -16.32 23.66 4.98
N THR A 22 -15.49 23.64 3.94
CA THR A 22 -15.81 24.36 2.73
C THR A 22 -17.15 23.79 2.28
N GLU A 23 -18.24 24.53 2.41
CA GLU A 23 -19.52 24.16 1.85
C GLU A 23 -19.36 24.22 0.33
N PHE A 24 -19.18 23.06 -0.28
CA PHE A 24 -19.16 22.99 -1.73
C PHE A 24 -20.56 23.27 -2.29
N PRO A 25 -20.67 23.96 -3.45
CA PRO A 25 -21.96 24.23 -4.07
C PRO A 25 -22.71 22.92 -4.32
N PRO A 26 -24.05 22.92 -4.21
CA PRO A 26 -24.82 21.73 -4.50
C PRO A 26 -24.66 21.33 -5.98
N VAL A 27 -24.39 20.06 -6.22
CA VAL A 27 -24.12 19.51 -7.55
C VAL A 27 -25.40 18.98 -8.16
N ASP A 28 -25.77 19.48 -9.35
CA ASP A 28 -26.75 18.80 -10.21
C ASP A 28 -26.04 17.58 -10.86
N ARG A 29 -26.29 16.40 -10.27
CA ARG A 29 -25.68 15.13 -10.68
C ARG A 29 -25.91 14.81 -12.17
N HIS A 30 -27.14 15.06 -12.67
CA HIS A 30 -27.46 14.77 -14.07
C HIS A 30 -26.75 15.73 -15.02
N ALA A 31 -26.82 17.03 -14.77
CA ALA A 31 -26.14 18.03 -15.58
C ALA A 31 -24.61 17.84 -15.61
N LEU A 32 -24.00 17.50 -14.45
CA LEU A 32 -22.57 17.22 -14.36
C LEU A 32 -22.19 15.95 -15.14
N ALA A 33 -22.99 14.88 -15.04
CA ALA A 33 -22.74 13.64 -15.79
C ALA A 33 -22.76 13.87 -17.30
N GLU A 34 -23.70 14.70 -17.81
CA GLU A 34 -23.77 15.06 -19.23
C GLU A 34 -22.53 15.85 -19.68
N LYS A 35 -21.94 16.69 -18.82
CA LYS A 35 -20.67 17.38 -19.12
C LYS A 35 -19.53 16.38 -19.28
N PHE A 36 -19.41 15.38 -18.39
CA PHE A 36 -18.37 14.33 -18.51
C PHE A 36 -18.58 13.43 -19.74
N ARG A 37 -19.81 13.06 -20.08
CA ARG A 37 -20.13 12.24 -21.25
C ARG A 37 -19.76 12.88 -22.59
N ARG A 38 -19.41 14.17 -22.61
CA ARG A 38 -18.93 14.84 -23.84
C ARG A 38 -17.52 14.40 -24.25
N PHE A 39 -16.73 13.89 -23.30
CA PHE A 39 -15.35 13.48 -23.56
C PHE A 39 -14.98 12.11 -22.95
N LEU A 40 -15.83 11.56 -22.10
CA LEU A 40 -15.71 10.18 -21.60
C LEU A 40 -16.72 9.28 -22.31
N LYS A 41 -16.40 7.99 -22.38
CA LYS A 41 -17.36 6.99 -22.84
C LYS A 41 -18.54 6.90 -21.85
N PRO A 42 -19.76 6.59 -22.33
CA PRO A 42 -20.94 6.52 -21.46
C PRO A 42 -20.76 5.56 -20.25
N ASP A 43 -20.13 4.41 -20.46
CA ASP A 43 -19.79 3.40 -19.44
C ASP A 43 -18.65 3.81 -18.50
N SER A 44 -17.95 4.88 -18.81
CA SER A 44 -16.92 5.48 -17.95
C SER A 44 -17.46 6.56 -17.00
N VAL A 45 -18.75 6.86 -17.07
CA VAL A 45 -19.45 7.81 -16.17
C VAL A 45 -20.53 7.05 -15.44
N ILE A 46 -20.18 6.48 -14.29
CA ILE A 46 -21.05 5.64 -13.48
C ILE A 46 -21.88 6.55 -12.56
N THR A 47 -23.19 6.51 -12.72
CA THR A 47 -24.14 7.32 -11.93
C THR A 47 -25.22 6.48 -11.23
N ASP A 48 -25.24 5.18 -11.46
CA ASP A 48 -26.15 4.25 -10.81
C ASP A 48 -25.66 3.90 -9.40
N ASP A 49 -26.51 4.05 -8.41
CA ASP A 49 -26.14 3.91 -7.00
C ASP A 49 -25.69 2.48 -6.64
N GLU A 50 -26.26 1.44 -7.25
CA GLU A 50 -25.85 0.07 -7.00
C GLU A 50 -24.40 -0.17 -7.52
N THR A 51 -24.08 0.38 -8.68
CA THR A 51 -22.76 0.28 -9.30
C THR A 51 -21.72 1.17 -8.61
N ILE A 52 -22.12 2.29 -7.99
CA ILE A 52 -21.25 3.18 -7.21
C ILE A 52 -20.90 2.58 -5.85
N ARG A 53 -21.78 1.79 -5.25
CA ARG A 53 -21.62 1.25 -3.89
C ARG A 53 -20.24 0.65 -3.57
N PRO A 54 -19.57 -0.10 -4.45
CA PRO A 54 -18.21 -0.60 -4.19
C PRO A 54 -17.14 0.50 -3.99
N TYR A 55 -17.46 1.75 -4.26
CA TYR A 55 -16.57 2.90 -4.13
C TYR A 55 -16.89 3.76 -2.90
N GLU A 56 -17.88 3.42 -2.07
CA GLU A 56 -18.32 4.21 -0.92
C GLU A 56 -17.32 4.24 0.25
N CYS A 57 -16.35 3.33 0.25
CA CYS A 57 -15.28 3.25 1.27
C CYS A 57 -13.97 2.74 0.64
N ASP A 58 -12.89 2.80 1.41
CA ASP A 58 -11.66 2.05 1.14
C ASP A 58 -11.57 0.78 2.02
N GLY A 59 -10.37 0.32 2.38
CA GLY A 59 -10.18 -0.80 3.28
C GLY A 59 -10.58 -0.52 4.73
N LEU A 60 -10.79 0.76 5.11
CA LEU A 60 -11.34 1.18 6.39
C LEU A 60 -12.87 1.27 6.29
N SER A 61 -13.52 0.11 6.16
CA SER A 61 -14.94 -0.05 5.80
C SER A 61 -15.95 0.49 6.82
N MET A 62 -15.50 0.88 8.02
CA MET A 62 -16.36 1.48 9.03
C MET A 62 -16.78 2.94 8.70
N TYR A 63 -16.11 3.58 7.73
CA TYR A 63 -16.44 4.89 7.22
C TYR A 63 -16.88 4.77 5.76
N CYS A 64 -18.11 5.15 5.48
CA CYS A 64 -18.70 5.06 4.14
C CYS A 64 -19.34 6.38 3.75
N GLU A 65 -19.12 6.82 2.51
CA GLU A 65 -19.75 7.99 1.94
C GLU A 65 -20.02 7.75 0.44
N MET A 66 -21.19 8.08 -0.04
CA MET A 66 -21.55 7.89 -1.45
C MET A 66 -21.14 9.10 -2.28
N PRO A 67 -20.30 8.93 -3.33
CA PRO A 67 -20.00 10.03 -4.25
C PRO A 67 -21.16 10.33 -5.18
N GLN A 68 -21.13 11.48 -5.84
CA GLN A 68 -22.09 11.82 -6.89
C GLN A 68 -21.98 10.90 -8.09
N MET A 69 -20.76 10.49 -8.44
CA MET A 69 -20.48 9.54 -9.54
C MET A 69 -19.06 9.02 -9.47
N VAL A 70 -18.79 7.96 -10.23
CA VAL A 70 -17.44 7.42 -10.45
C VAL A 70 -17.05 7.61 -11.91
N LEU A 71 -15.83 8.16 -12.11
CA LEU A 71 -15.27 8.43 -13.43
C LEU A 71 -14.09 7.49 -13.71
N LEU A 72 -14.09 6.86 -14.88
CA LEU A 72 -13.11 5.89 -15.32
C LEU A 72 -12.38 6.38 -16.57
N PRO A 73 -11.48 7.38 -16.47
CA PRO A 73 -10.71 7.84 -17.63
C PRO A 73 -9.77 6.74 -18.17
N GLU A 74 -9.48 6.81 -19.46
CA GLU A 74 -8.57 5.90 -20.18
C GLU A 74 -7.28 6.59 -20.66
N THR A 75 -7.27 7.92 -20.65
CA THR A 75 -6.10 8.74 -21.10
C THR A 75 -5.82 9.88 -20.12
N VAL A 76 -4.57 10.37 -20.15
CA VAL A 76 -4.14 11.50 -19.31
C VAL A 76 -4.92 12.78 -19.67
N GLU A 77 -5.23 12.97 -20.95
CA GLU A 77 -6.01 14.12 -21.43
C GLU A 77 -7.43 14.10 -20.84
N GLN A 78 -8.03 12.92 -20.67
CA GLN A 78 -9.31 12.80 -19.99
C GLN A 78 -9.20 13.14 -18.50
N VAL A 79 -8.13 12.72 -17.82
CA VAL A 79 -7.84 13.13 -16.43
C VAL A 79 -7.73 14.65 -16.34
N GLN A 80 -6.97 15.30 -17.24
CA GLN A 80 -6.84 16.76 -17.29
C GLN A 80 -8.20 17.45 -17.50
N GLN A 81 -9.03 16.92 -18.40
CA GLN A 81 -10.37 17.49 -18.66
C GLN A 81 -11.30 17.32 -17.44
N ILE A 82 -11.24 16.18 -16.74
CA ILE A 82 -11.99 15.96 -15.49
C ILE A 82 -11.55 16.99 -14.46
N MET A 83 -10.25 17.14 -14.21
CA MET A 83 -9.72 18.06 -13.20
C MET A 83 -10.13 19.50 -13.51
N ARG A 84 -9.97 19.96 -14.75
CA ARG A 84 -10.37 21.31 -15.17
C ARG A 84 -11.88 21.54 -14.98
N LEU A 85 -12.71 20.56 -15.34
CA LEU A 85 -14.16 20.67 -15.16
C LEU A 85 -14.53 20.72 -13.68
N CYS A 86 -13.98 19.83 -12.87
CA CYS A 86 -14.24 19.81 -11.43
C CYS A 86 -13.75 21.09 -10.74
N HIS A 87 -12.57 21.58 -11.12
CA HIS A 87 -12.04 22.85 -10.61
C HIS A 87 -12.97 24.04 -10.95
N ALA A 88 -13.43 24.13 -12.21
CA ALA A 88 -14.33 25.20 -12.64
C ALA A 88 -15.74 25.16 -12.01
N GLU A 89 -16.21 23.96 -11.67
CA GLU A 89 -17.53 23.74 -11.05
C GLU A 89 -17.46 23.61 -9.52
N GLU A 90 -16.27 23.77 -8.93
CA GLU A 90 -15.99 23.59 -7.49
C GLU A 90 -16.44 22.22 -6.95
N VAL A 91 -16.24 21.15 -7.74
CA VAL A 91 -16.60 19.77 -7.40
C VAL A 91 -15.40 19.05 -6.79
N PRO A 92 -15.49 18.52 -5.57
CA PRO A 92 -14.42 17.73 -4.97
C PRO A 92 -14.09 16.47 -5.80
N VAL A 93 -12.80 16.16 -5.92
CA VAL A 93 -12.31 14.95 -6.60
C VAL A 93 -11.53 14.09 -5.61
N VAL A 94 -11.90 12.82 -5.51
CA VAL A 94 -11.12 11.83 -4.76
C VAL A 94 -10.53 10.82 -5.74
N ALA A 95 -9.19 10.77 -5.79
CA ALA A 95 -8.49 9.78 -6.61
C ALA A 95 -8.60 8.38 -5.97
N ARG A 96 -8.77 7.35 -6.81
CA ARG A 96 -8.86 5.98 -6.32
C ARG A 96 -8.04 5.01 -7.19
N GLY A 97 -7.17 4.25 -6.53
CA GLY A 97 -6.56 3.04 -7.07
C GLY A 97 -7.45 1.81 -6.78
N ALA A 98 -6.92 0.83 -6.06
CA ALA A 98 -7.69 -0.36 -5.66
C ALA A 98 -8.54 -0.18 -4.39
N GLY A 99 -8.37 0.93 -3.65
CA GLY A 99 -9.10 1.17 -2.40
C GLY A 99 -8.71 0.22 -1.27
N THR A 100 -7.46 -0.21 -1.22
CA THR A 100 -6.94 -1.12 -0.17
C THR A 100 -6.35 -0.39 1.03
N GLY A 101 -6.31 0.95 1.01
CA GLY A 101 -5.83 1.80 2.11
C GLY A 101 -6.68 1.66 3.36
N LEU A 102 -6.10 1.95 4.53
CA LEU A 102 -6.76 1.88 5.84
C LEU A 102 -6.83 3.24 6.53
N SER A 103 -6.65 4.33 5.77
CA SER A 103 -6.57 5.71 6.27
C SER A 103 -7.74 6.59 5.81
N ALA A 104 -8.73 5.99 5.13
CA ALA A 104 -9.83 6.70 4.48
C ALA A 104 -9.40 7.65 3.33
N GLY A 105 -8.16 7.53 2.81
CA GLY A 105 -7.64 8.39 1.75
C GLY A 105 -8.36 8.24 0.40
N ALA A 106 -8.99 7.08 0.16
CA ALA A 106 -9.83 6.86 -1.02
C ALA A 106 -11.35 6.91 -0.70
N MET A 107 -11.74 7.34 0.50
CA MET A 107 -13.14 7.55 0.87
C MET A 107 -13.71 8.76 0.11
N PRO A 108 -14.84 8.62 -0.57
CA PRO A 108 -15.45 9.69 -1.34
C PRO A 108 -15.92 10.88 -0.48
N HIS A 109 -16.18 12.00 -1.14
CA HIS A 109 -16.91 13.13 -0.61
C HIS A 109 -18.34 13.12 -1.19
N ALA A 110 -19.38 13.31 -0.36
CA ALA A 110 -20.78 13.27 -0.77
C ALA A 110 -21.14 14.25 -1.92
N GLY A 111 -20.51 15.44 -1.94
CA GLY A 111 -20.69 16.43 -3.01
C GLY A 111 -19.71 16.24 -4.18
N GLY A 112 -18.86 15.21 -4.17
CA GLY A 112 -17.76 15.05 -5.09
C GLY A 112 -17.87 13.85 -6.03
N VAL A 113 -16.83 13.65 -6.81
CA VAL A 113 -16.66 12.53 -7.72
C VAL A 113 -15.46 11.67 -7.33
N VAL A 114 -15.54 10.36 -7.55
CA VAL A 114 -14.40 9.46 -7.50
C VAL A 114 -13.77 9.36 -8.87
N LEU A 115 -12.48 9.64 -8.97
CA LEU A 115 -11.69 9.44 -10.17
C LEU A 115 -10.90 8.14 -10.01
N SER A 116 -11.39 7.07 -10.62
CA SER A 116 -10.74 5.75 -10.56
C SER A 116 -9.74 5.58 -11.71
N LEU A 117 -8.49 5.23 -11.35
CA LEU A 117 -7.41 4.98 -12.29
C LEU A 117 -7.29 3.49 -12.69
N ALA A 118 -8.34 2.70 -12.46
CA ALA A 118 -8.33 1.26 -12.73
C ALA A 118 -8.04 0.90 -14.21
N LYS A 119 -8.32 1.80 -15.15
CA LYS A 119 -8.03 1.59 -16.58
C LYS A 119 -6.60 1.97 -16.99
N PHE A 120 -5.78 2.50 -16.06
CA PHE A 120 -4.38 2.83 -16.27
C PHE A 120 -3.50 1.67 -15.77
N ASP A 121 -3.59 0.50 -16.37
CA ASP A 121 -3.04 -0.76 -15.87
C ASP A 121 -1.84 -1.31 -16.67
N ARG A 122 -1.24 -0.48 -17.55
CA ARG A 122 -0.16 -0.92 -18.43
C ARG A 122 1.22 -0.71 -17.81
N ILE A 123 2.07 -1.73 -17.93
CA ILE A 123 3.53 -1.61 -17.79
C ILE A 123 4.05 -1.06 -19.11
N LEU A 124 4.52 0.18 -19.10
CA LEU A 124 4.94 0.90 -20.32
C LEU A 124 6.30 0.42 -20.81
N SER A 125 7.26 0.27 -19.88
CA SER A 125 8.58 -0.29 -20.19
C SER A 125 9.26 -0.85 -18.95
N ILE A 126 10.19 -1.79 -19.17
CA ILE A 126 11.17 -2.26 -18.18
C ILE A 126 12.53 -2.11 -18.83
N ASP A 127 13.44 -1.40 -18.17
CA ASP A 127 14.84 -1.27 -18.55
C ASP A 127 15.71 -2.09 -17.58
N PRO A 128 16.24 -3.25 -18.02
CA PRO A 128 17.06 -4.08 -17.17
C PRO A 128 18.44 -3.49 -16.87
N VAL A 129 18.96 -2.61 -17.75
CA VAL A 129 20.27 -1.98 -17.60
C VAL A 129 20.18 -0.84 -16.59
N ALA A 130 19.21 0.05 -16.75
CA ALA A 130 18.90 1.12 -15.80
C ALA A 130 18.22 0.60 -14.52
N ARG A 131 17.79 -0.67 -14.49
CA ARG A 131 17.01 -1.27 -13.41
C ARG A 131 15.82 -0.42 -13.02
N SER A 132 15.02 -0.05 -13.99
CA SER A 132 13.85 0.78 -13.81
C SER A 132 12.63 0.23 -14.55
N ALA A 133 11.44 0.61 -14.12
CA ALA A 133 10.20 0.35 -14.83
C ALA A 133 9.35 1.60 -14.87
N ARG A 134 8.71 1.84 -16.02
CA ARG A 134 7.77 2.93 -16.26
C ARG A 134 6.37 2.34 -16.35
N LEU A 135 5.45 2.83 -15.54
CA LEU A 135 4.19 2.20 -15.20
C LEU A 135 3.05 3.20 -15.21
N GLN A 136 1.88 2.75 -15.59
CA GLN A 136 0.65 3.47 -15.30
C GLN A 136 0.20 3.22 -13.85
N PRO A 137 -0.48 4.18 -13.18
CA PRO A 137 -0.77 4.13 -11.75
C PRO A 137 -1.69 2.98 -11.30
N GLY A 138 -2.50 2.42 -12.18
CA GLY A 138 -3.37 1.27 -11.91
C GLY A 138 -2.68 -0.10 -11.98
N VAL A 139 -1.39 -0.15 -12.32
CA VAL A 139 -0.61 -1.40 -12.30
C VAL A 139 -0.54 -1.93 -10.88
N ARG A 140 -0.89 -3.22 -10.68
CA ARG A 140 -0.79 -3.88 -9.38
C ARG A 140 0.67 -3.98 -8.93
N ASN A 141 0.92 -3.75 -7.65
CA ASN A 141 2.26 -3.79 -7.07
C ASN A 141 3.00 -5.09 -7.41
N LEU A 142 2.40 -6.25 -7.16
CA LEU A 142 3.02 -7.56 -7.43
C LEU A 142 3.32 -7.77 -8.92
N ALA A 143 2.47 -7.27 -9.82
CA ALA A 143 2.65 -7.42 -11.26
C ALA A 143 3.96 -6.79 -11.78
N ILE A 144 4.49 -5.78 -11.08
CA ILE A 144 5.79 -5.17 -11.39
C ILE A 144 6.91 -6.19 -11.22
N SER A 145 6.95 -6.87 -10.08
CA SER A 145 7.93 -7.93 -9.79
C SER A 145 7.77 -9.13 -10.72
N GLU A 146 6.53 -9.56 -11.01
CA GLU A 146 6.25 -10.64 -11.96
C GLU A 146 6.79 -10.32 -13.35
N ALA A 147 6.58 -9.10 -13.85
CA ALA A 147 7.06 -8.68 -15.16
C ALA A 147 8.59 -8.50 -15.21
N ALA A 148 9.22 -8.07 -14.10
CA ALA A 148 10.65 -7.87 -13.98
C ALA A 148 11.44 -9.18 -13.75
N ALA A 149 10.79 -10.24 -13.28
CA ALA A 149 11.41 -11.51 -12.86
C ALA A 149 12.25 -12.18 -13.97
N LYS A 150 11.84 -12.08 -15.24
CA LYS A 150 12.60 -12.60 -16.39
C LYS A 150 13.97 -11.95 -16.58
N HIS A 151 14.20 -10.79 -15.95
CA HIS A 151 15.46 -10.07 -15.95
C HIS A 151 16.25 -10.26 -14.64
N GLY A 152 15.78 -11.12 -13.71
CA GLY A 152 16.36 -11.29 -12.39
C GLY A 152 16.16 -10.07 -11.48
N LEU A 153 15.12 -9.27 -11.75
CA LEU A 153 14.80 -8.04 -11.03
C LEU A 153 13.45 -8.17 -10.31
N TYR A 154 13.23 -7.31 -9.31
CA TYR A 154 11.96 -7.19 -8.60
C TYR A 154 11.76 -5.75 -8.08
N TYR A 155 10.53 -5.42 -7.69
CA TYR A 155 10.19 -4.17 -7.02
C TYR A 155 10.22 -4.38 -5.50
N GLY A 156 10.99 -3.56 -4.78
CA GLY A 156 11.27 -3.76 -3.36
C GLY A 156 10.09 -3.60 -2.41
N PRO A 157 9.30 -2.51 -2.45
CA PRO A 157 8.16 -2.32 -1.56
C PRO A 157 7.05 -3.37 -1.81
N ASP A 158 6.71 -4.14 -0.76
CA ASP A 158 5.79 -5.28 -0.85
C ASP A 158 4.69 -5.24 0.22
N PRO A 159 3.76 -4.25 0.18
CA PRO A 159 2.67 -4.19 1.13
C PRO A 159 1.87 -5.50 1.18
N SER A 160 1.25 -5.80 2.31
CA SER A 160 0.44 -7.04 2.46
C SER A 160 -0.66 -7.16 1.40
N SER A 161 -1.14 -6.03 0.90
CA SER A 161 -2.13 -5.92 -0.18
C SER A 161 -1.54 -5.97 -1.59
N GLN A 162 -0.24 -6.30 -1.78
CA GLN A 162 0.46 -6.22 -3.07
C GLN A 162 -0.22 -6.95 -4.24
N ILE A 163 -1.03 -7.97 -3.95
CA ILE A 163 -1.82 -8.70 -4.96
C ILE A 163 -2.95 -7.85 -5.57
N ALA A 164 -3.38 -6.82 -4.87
CA ALA A 164 -4.53 -5.98 -5.23
C ALA A 164 -4.17 -4.50 -5.33
N CYS A 165 -3.35 -3.94 -4.41
CA CYS A 165 -3.01 -2.53 -4.41
C CYS A 165 -2.27 -2.11 -5.69
N THR A 166 -2.43 -0.84 -6.06
CA THR A 166 -1.86 -0.28 -7.29
C THR A 166 -0.68 0.63 -6.99
N ILE A 167 0.23 0.78 -7.96
CA ILE A 167 1.43 1.61 -7.77
C ILE A 167 1.08 3.09 -7.53
N GLY A 168 0.04 3.63 -8.15
CA GLY A 168 -0.42 4.99 -7.88
C GLY A 168 -0.95 5.15 -6.46
N GLY A 169 -1.65 4.14 -5.93
CA GLY A 169 -2.04 4.09 -4.52
C GLY A 169 -0.83 3.97 -3.59
N ASN A 170 0.18 3.17 -3.97
CA ASN A 170 1.42 3.10 -3.20
C ASN A 170 2.16 4.44 -3.13
N VAL A 171 2.16 5.23 -4.22
CA VAL A 171 2.69 6.60 -4.22
C VAL A 171 1.88 7.49 -3.28
N ALA A 172 0.54 7.46 -3.39
CA ALA A 172 -0.35 8.29 -2.58
C ALA A 172 -0.17 8.05 -1.07
N GLU A 173 -0.01 6.78 -0.66
CA GLU A 173 0.12 6.38 0.76
C GLU A 173 1.58 6.32 1.25
N ASN A 174 2.57 6.45 0.38
CA ASN A 174 3.96 6.08 0.66
C ASN A 174 4.08 4.67 1.24
N SER A 175 3.47 3.71 0.59
CA SER A 175 3.32 2.35 1.11
C SER A 175 4.67 1.70 1.37
N GLY A 176 4.75 0.98 2.49
CA GLY A 176 5.85 0.08 2.83
C GLY A 176 5.45 -1.38 2.65
N GLY A 177 6.18 -2.25 3.33
CA GLY A 177 5.93 -3.68 3.35
C GLY A 177 6.90 -4.38 4.29
N VAL A 178 6.93 -5.70 4.24
CA VAL A 178 7.81 -6.54 5.06
C VAL A 178 9.28 -6.16 4.86
N HIS A 179 9.66 -5.83 3.62
CA HIS A 179 11.05 -5.59 3.24
C HIS A 179 11.47 -4.11 3.30
N CYS A 180 10.62 -3.21 3.80
CA CYS A 180 10.91 -1.77 3.81
C CYS A 180 12.04 -1.37 4.75
N LEU A 181 12.37 -2.19 5.78
CA LEU A 181 13.50 -1.94 6.67
C LEU A 181 14.82 -1.87 5.90
N LYS A 182 15.05 -2.80 4.98
CA LYS A 182 16.28 -2.88 4.18
C LYS A 182 16.17 -2.10 2.86
N TYR A 183 15.03 -2.17 2.20
CA TYR A 183 14.86 -1.69 0.82
C TYR A 183 14.07 -0.39 0.72
N GLY A 184 13.59 0.13 1.85
CA GLY A 184 12.88 1.41 1.91
C GLY A 184 11.40 1.32 1.53
N LEU A 185 10.71 2.43 1.76
CA LEU A 185 9.32 2.66 1.39
C LEU A 185 9.21 3.00 -0.11
N THR A 186 7.99 3.25 -0.57
CA THR A 186 7.73 3.68 -1.94
C THR A 186 8.57 4.89 -2.34
N VAL A 187 8.68 5.93 -1.50
CA VAL A 187 9.46 7.14 -1.79
C VAL A 187 10.92 6.86 -2.12
N HIS A 188 11.54 5.87 -1.47
CA HIS A 188 12.95 5.50 -1.71
C HIS A 188 13.15 4.69 -3.01
N ASN A 189 12.06 4.23 -3.61
CA ASN A 189 12.05 3.38 -4.80
C ASN A 189 11.40 4.07 -6.01
N LEU A 190 11.07 5.37 -5.90
CA LEU A 190 10.61 6.22 -7.00
C LEU A 190 11.79 6.93 -7.68
N LEU A 191 11.69 7.07 -8.99
CA LEU A 191 12.59 7.90 -9.82
C LEU A 191 11.84 9.15 -10.29
N SER A 192 10.64 8.98 -10.80
CA SER A 192 9.78 10.08 -11.21
C SER A 192 8.30 9.72 -11.17
N VAL A 193 7.46 10.73 -11.10
CA VAL A 193 6.02 10.63 -11.29
C VAL A 193 5.54 11.72 -12.26
N GLU A 194 4.51 11.40 -13.03
CA GLU A 194 3.73 12.37 -13.74
C GLU A 194 2.44 12.62 -12.95
N VAL A 195 2.12 13.90 -12.77
CA VAL A 195 0.97 14.33 -11.96
C VAL A 195 0.13 15.31 -12.76
N VAL A 196 -1.18 15.18 -12.69
CA VAL A 196 -2.14 16.19 -13.13
C VAL A 196 -2.59 16.99 -11.92
N THR A 197 -2.36 18.31 -11.95
CA THR A 197 -2.70 19.24 -10.85
C THR A 197 -4.22 19.47 -10.75
N ALA A 198 -4.65 20.18 -9.70
CA ALA A 198 -6.05 20.56 -9.54
C ALA A 198 -6.57 21.41 -10.73
N GLU A 199 -5.71 22.26 -11.32
CA GLU A 199 -6.01 23.07 -12.50
C GLU A 199 -6.00 22.28 -13.81
N GLY A 200 -5.62 20.99 -13.76
CA GLY A 200 -5.54 20.12 -14.92
C GLY A 200 -4.25 20.29 -15.72
N ASP A 201 -3.19 20.84 -15.11
CA ASP A 201 -1.87 20.92 -15.73
C ASP A 201 -1.10 19.61 -15.48
N ARG A 202 -0.35 19.20 -16.49
CA ARG A 202 0.47 17.99 -16.47
C ARG A 202 1.91 18.37 -16.14
N ILE A 203 2.45 17.84 -15.06
CA ILE A 203 3.81 18.07 -14.60
C ILE A 203 4.55 16.76 -14.37
N THR A 204 5.86 16.75 -14.61
CA THR A 204 6.74 15.63 -14.26
C THR A 204 7.60 16.04 -13.07
N ILE A 205 7.65 15.22 -12.04
CA ILE A 205 8.43 15.41 -10.82
C ILE A 205 9.45 14.26 -10.74
N GLY A 206 10.71 14.58 -10.45
CA GLY A 206 11.82 13.63 -10.47
C GLY A 206 12.55 13.60 -11.81
N SER A 207 13.30 12.53 -12.06
CA SER A 207 14.08 12.34 -13.27
C SER A 207 14.20 10.85 -13.63
N ASP A 208 14.86 10.53 -14.76
CA ASP A 208 15.17 9.15 -15.13
C ASP A 208 16.31 8.52 -14.27
N GLY A 209 16.98 9.33 -13.44
CA GLY A 209 18.08 8.93 -12.56
C GLY A 209 17.72 9.09 -11.08
N TYR A 210 18.71 8.78 -10.22
CA TYR A 210 18.55 8.86 -8.75
C TYR A 210 18.60 10.31 -8.24
N ASP A 211 19.12 11.24 -9.02
CA ASP A 211 19.24 12.64 -8.65
C ASP A 211 18.28 13.49 -9.46
N SER A 212 17.56 14.39 -8.79
CA SER A 212 16.79 15.46 -9.41
C SER A 212 17.27 16.82 -8.92
N CYS A 213 17.24 17.83 -9.78
CA CYS A 213 17.64 19.18 -9.41
C CYS A 213 16.59 19.87 -8.53
N GLY A 214 17.01 20.62 -7.54
CA GLY A 214 16.16 21.48 -6.72
C GLY A 214 15.66 20.80 -5.45
N MET A 215 14.45 21.18 -5.02
CA MET A 215 13.79 20.60 -3.83
C MET A 215 13.26 19.20 -4.17
N ASP A 216 13.22 18.35 -3.17
CA ASP A 216 12.68 16.98 -3.30
C ASP A 216 11.13 17.00 -3.33
N LEU A 217 10.60 17.41 -4.47
CA LEU A 217 9.16 17.42 -4.72
C LEU A 217 8.59 15.99 -4.85
N LEU A 218 9.46 15.00 -5.16
CA LEU A 218 9.05 13.60 -5.22
C LEU A 218 8.66 13.08 -3.84
N ALA A 219 9.45 13.43 -2.82
CA ALA A 219 9.11 13.13 -1.42
C ALA A 219 7.87 13.90 -0.94
N LEU A 220 7.66 15.14 -1.42
CA LEU A 220 6.48 15.93 -1.08
C LEU A 220 5.19 15.31 -1.61
N VAL A 221 5.17 14.83 -2.85
CA VAL A 221 3.97 14.25 -3.48
C VAL A 221 3.71 12.81 -3.03
N THR A 222 4.76 12.10 -2.61
CA THR A 222 4.64 10.73 -2.10
C THR A 222 4.09 10.75 -0.67
N GLY A 223 2.99 10.05 -0.43
CA GLY A 223 2.28 10.09 0.85
C GLY A 223 1.32 11.27 0.99
N SER A 224 1.02 11.97 -0.12
CA SER A 224 0.05 13.10 -0.13
C SER A 224 -1.41 12.67 -0.23
N GLU A 225 -1.69 11.37 -0.27
CA GLU A 225 -3.03 10.78 -0.37
C GLU A 225 -3.87 11.31 -1.57
N GLY A 226 -3.18 11.72 -2.65
CA GLY A 226 -3.82 12.31 -3.83
C GLY A 226 -4.26 13.77 -3.67
N LEU A 227 -3.96 14.43 -2.55
CA LEU A 227 -4.37 15.83 -2.26
C LEU A 227 -3.57 16.86 -3.08
N LEU A 228 -2.37 16.51 -3.55
CA LEU A 228 -1.53 17.41 -4.34
C LEU A 228 -1.67 17.21 -5.86
N GLY A 229 -2.47 16.25 -6.29
CA GLY A 229 -2.75 15.99 -7.69
C GLY A 229 -2.94 14.50 -7.99
N ILE A 230 -3.26 14.19 -9.24
CA ILE A 230 -3.57 12.84 -9.71
C ILE A 230 -2.33 12.27 -10.40
N VAL A 231 -1.75 11.21 -9.84
CA VAL A 231 -0.63 10.49 -10.46
C VAL A 231 -1.12 9.73 -11.68
N THR A 232 -0.48 9.96 -12.84
CA THR A 232 -0.84 9.36 -14.14
C THR A 232 0.24 8.47 -14.72
N GLU A 233 1.49 8.61 -14.27
CA GLU A 233 2.60 7.73 -14.62
C GLU A 233 3.58 7.66 -13.45
N VAL A 234 4.23 6.52 -13.28
CA VAL A 234 5.20 6.27 -12.21
C VAL A 234 6.42 5.59 -12.80
N GLN A 235 7.61 6.09 -12.50
CA GLN A 235 8.86 5.40 -12.77
C GLN A 235 9.48 4.93 -11.47
N VAL A 236 9.72 3.63 -11.39
CA VAL A 236 10.25 2.97 -10.18
C VAL A 236 11.64 2.39 -10.43
N ARG A 237 12.42 2.31 -9.35
CA ARG A 237 13.64 1.53 -9.28
C ARG A 237 13.32 0.05 -9.11
N LEU A 238 14.07 -0.81 -9.80
CA LEU A 238 14.04 -2.25 -9.64
C LEU A 238 15.33 -2.72 -8.95
N LEU A 239 15.20 -3.72 -8.10
CA LEU A 239 16.30 -4.32 -7.36
C LEU A 239 16.70 -5.66 -7.99
N PRO A 240 18.01 -6.03 -7.99
CA PRO A 240 18.40 -7.39 -8.33
C PRO A 240 17.87 -8.37 -7.31
N LYS A 241 17.37 -9.50 -7.77
CA LYS A 241 16.91 -10.57 -6.89
C LYS A 241 18.12 -11.09 -6.07
N PRO A 242 18.00 -11.19 -4.73
CA PRO A 242 19.10 -11.71 -3.91
C PRO A 242 19.41 -13.17 -4.28
N GLU A 243 20.66 -13.59 -4.08
CA GLU A 243 21.10 -14.95 -4.38
C GLU A 243 20.40 -15.96 -3.46
N VAL A 244 20.32 -15.64 -2.17
CA VAL A 244 19.70 -16.46 -1.13
C VAL A 244 18.88 -15.57 -0.19
N ALA A 245 17.78 -16.11 0.33
CA ALA A 245 17.05 -15.56 1.44
C ALA A 245 16.64 -16.68 2.40
N GLN A 246 16.80 -16.45 3.71
CA GLN A 246 16.38 -17.39 4.77
C GLN A 246 15.68 -16.64 5.90
N VAL A 247 14.76 -17.32 6.58
CA VAL A 247 14.02 -16.78 7.72
C VAL A 247 14.42 -17.53 8.98
N VAL A 248 14.79 -16.81 10.03
CA VAL A 248 14.82 -17.31 11.40
C VAL A 248 13.51 -16.95 12.07
N MET A 249 12.79 -17.94 12.54
CA MET A 249 11.62 -17.81 13.38
C MET A 249 12.01 -18.04 14.83
N ALA A 250 11.64 -17.11 15.73
CA ALA A 250 11.93 -17.21 17.15
C ALA A 250 10.67 -16.92 17.99
N GLY A 251 10.31 -17.84 18.88
CA GLY A 251 9.23 -17.67 19.84
C GLY A 251 9.76 -17.12 21.17
N PHE A 252 8.97 -16.28 21.85
CA PHE A 252 9.30 -15.69 23.15
C PHE A 252 8.12 -15.80 24.10
N ASP A 253 8.41 -15.91 25.40
CA ASP A 253 7.43 -15.91 26.49
C ASP A 253 6.99 -14.48 26.90
N SER A 254 7.52 -13.44 26.23
CA SER A 254 7.27 -12.03 26.53
C SER A 254 7.44 -11.17 25.29
N VAL A 255 6.49 -10.27 25.05
CA VAL A 255 6.56 -9.23 23.99
C VAL A 255 7.78 -8.33 24.20
N GLN A 256 8.13 -8.02 25.47
CA GLN A 256 9.31 -7.20 25.78
C GLN A 256 10.60 -7.88 25.32
N ARG A 257 10.78 -9.18 25.58
CA ARG A 257 11.97 -9.92 25.11
C ARG A 257 12.07 -9.97 23.60
N ALA A 258 10.94 -10.13 22.92
CA ALA A 258 10.90 -10.04 21.47
C ALA A 258 11.32 -8.64 20.97
N GLY A 259 10.87 -7.58 21.63
CA GLY A 259 11.30 -6.21 21.36
C GLY A 259 12.81 -5.99 21.60
N ASP A 260 13.35 -6.51 22.68
CA ASP A 260 14.78 -6.47 22.99
C ASP A 260 15.60 -7.24 21.91
N ALA A 261 15.05 -8.34 21.39
CA ALA A 261 15.65 -9.09 20.30
C ALA A 261 15.66 -8.31 18.97
N VAL A 262 14.60 -7.57 18.64
CA VAL A 262 14.59 -6.65 17.50
C VAL A 262 15.69 -5.60 17.63
N ALA A 263 15.77 -4.93 18.80
CA ALA A 263 16.81 -3.94 19.05
C ALA A 263 18.22 -4.56 18.99
N GLY A 264 18.37 -5.79 19.49
CA GLY A 264 19.63 -6.53 19.47
C GLY A 264 20.14 -6.87 18.08
N ILE A 265 19.27 -7.27 17.15
CA ILE A 265 19.60 -7.54 15.74
C ILE A 265 20.17 -6.28 15.09
N ILE A 266 19.46 -5.16 15.21
CA ILE A 266 19.91 -3.87 14.65
C ILE A 266 21.20 -3.40 15.33
N GLY A 267 21.30 -3.56 16.65
CA GLY A 267 22.49 -3.18 17.43
C GLY A 267 23.76 -3.97 17.07
N ARG A 268 23.62 -5.19 16.54
CA ARG A 268 24.73 -5.99 15.98
C ARG A 268 25.10 -5.59 14.54
N GLY A 269 24.42 -4.61 13.95
CA GLY A 269 24.68 -4.16 12.57
C GLY A 269 24.03 -5.04 11.51
N ILE A 270 23.19 -6.00 11.89
CA ILE A 270 22.41 -6.81 10.95
C ILE A 270 21.18 -6.00 10.51
N ILE A 271 21.05 -5.76 9.21
CA ILE A 271 19.85 -5.15 8.61
C ILE A 271 19.11 -6.26 7.87
N PRO A 272 18.08 -6.86 8.50
CA PRO A 272 17.32 -7.93 7.87
C PRO A 272 16.55 -7.43 6.64
N GLY A 273 16.34 -8.31 5.67
CA GLY A 273 15.39 -8.08 4.58
C GLY A 273 13.99 -7.82 5.10
N GLY A 274 13.56 -8.60 6.11
CA GLY A 274 12.30 -8.40 6.83
C GLY A 274 12.44 -8.76 8.32
N LEU A 275 11.81 -7.99 9.19
CA LEU A 275 11.78 -8.25 10.64
C LEU A 275 10.38 -7.91 11.17
N GLU A 276 9.60 -8.96 11.46
CA GLU A 276 8.19 -8.84 11.79
C GLU A 276 7.87 -9.53 13.10
N MET A 277 7.01 -8.92 13.91
CA MET A 277 6.56 -9.46 15.19
C MET A 277 5.05 -9.72 15.16
N MET A 278 4.62 -10.80 15.83
CA MET A 278 3.23 -11.08 16.14
C MET A 278 3.08 -11.37 17.64
N ASP A 279 1.99 -10.92 18.24
CA ASP A 279 1.61 -11.30 19.60
C ASP A 279 0.91 -12.67 19.63
N GLY A 280 0.66 -13.20 20.83
CA GLY A 280 0.07 -14.54 21.00
C GLY A 280 -1.29 -14.70 20.32
N PHE A 281 -2.12 -13.65 20.30
CA PHE A 281 -3.41 -13.69 19.64
C PHE A 281 -3.27 -13.77 18.11
N ALA A 282 -2.40 -12.94 17.54
CA ALA A 282 -2.13 -12.95 16.10
C ALA A 282 -1.44 -14.25 15.66
N ILE A 283 -0.56 -14.83 16.49
CA ILE A 283 0.08 -16.13 16.25
C ILE A 283 -0.99 -17.21 16.11
N GLN A 284 -1.91 -17.32 17.09
CA GLN A 284 -2.97 -18.32 17.06
C GLN A 284 -3.88 -18.14 15.84
N ALA A 285 -4.32 -16.90 15.56
CA ALA A 285 -5.19 -16.61 14.44
C ALA A 285 -4.52 -16.97 13.09
N ALA A 286 -3.24 -16.60 12.93
CA ALA A 286 -2.48 -16.88 11.72
C ALA A 286 -2.20 -18.39 11.53
N GLU A 287 -1.92 -19.13 12.63
CA GLU A 287 -1.68 -20.57 12.57
C GLU A 287 -2.96 -21.32 12.20
N ASP A 288 -4.09 -21.00 12.81
CA ASP A 288 -5.40 -21.60 12.50
C ASP A 288 -5.83 -21.36 11.04
N PHE A 289 -5.34 -20.25 10.44
CA PHE A 289 -5.65 -19.89 9.08
C PHE A 289 -4.68 -20.51 8.05
N ALA A 290 -3.38 -20.45 8.31
CA ALA A 290 -2.34 -20.74 7.32
C ALA A 290 -1.57 -22.03 7.57
N HIS A 291 -1.62 -22.59 8.79
CA HIS A 291 -0.86 -23.78 9.22
C HIS A 291 0.63 -23.68 8.89
N ALA A 292 1.24 -22.54 9.32
CA ALA A 292 2.64 -22.23 9.03
C ALA A 292 3.62 -22.92 9.99
N GLY A 293 3.14 -23.59 11.03
CA GLY A 293 3.91 -24.25 12.06
C GLY A 293 4.47 -23.26 13.09
N TYR A 294 3.69 -22.25 13.43
CA TYR A 294 4.04 -21.27 14.45
C TYR A 294 3.89 -21.85 15.88
N PRO A 295 4.74 -21.44 16.85
CA PRO A 295 4.63 -21.86 18.24
C PRO A 295 3.44 -21.13 18.90
N THR A 296 2.28 -21.80 19.01
CA THR A 296 1.04 -21.22 19.56
C THR A 296 1.06 -21.01 21.07
N ASP A 297 2.07 -21.53 21.76
CA ASP A 297 2.34 -21.31 23.18
C ASP A 297 3.22 -20.06 23.46
N ALA A 298 3.77 -19.44 22.42
CA ALA A 298 4.55 -18.22 22.54
C ALA A 298 3.67 -16.99 22.77
N GLN A 299 4.16 -16.05 23.61
CA GLN A 299 3.53 -14.75 23.80
C GLN A 299 3.89 -13.74 22.70
N ALA A 300 5.03 -13.96 22.06
CA ALA A 300 5.43 -13.20 20.85
C ALA A 300 6.25 -14.10 19.94
N LEU A 301 6.15 -13.83 18.64
CA LEU A 301 6.90 -14.47 17.56
C LEU A 301 7.62 -13.42 16.74
N LEU A 302 8.91 -13.65 16.47
CA LEU A 302 9.68 -12.89 15.48
C LEU A 302 9.93 -13.74 14.23
N LEU A 303 9.77 -13.12 13.07
CA LEU A 303 10.27 -13.60 11.78
C LEU A 303 11.36 -12.64 11.31
N CYS A 304 12.60 -13.11 11.26
CA CYS A 304 13.75 -12.35 10.80
C CYS A 304 14.26 -12.96 9.49
N GLU A 305 14.03 -12.28 8.38
CA GLU A 305 14.56 -12.68 7.08
C GLU A 305 15.88 -11.98 6.80
N VAL A 306 16.86 -12.76 6.42
CA VAL A 306 18.15 -12.28 5.92
C VAL A 306 18.31 -12.70 4.48
N ASP A 307 18.70 -11.76 3.64
CA ASP A 307 18.92 -11.96 2.22
C ASP A 307 20.20 -11.27 1.72
N GLY A 308 20.81 -11.84 0.69
CA GLY A 308 22.07 -11.34 0.14
C GLY A 308 22.87 -12.45 -0.56
N THR A 309 24.19 -12.39 -0.45
CA THR A 309 25.09 -13.46 -0.88
C THR A 309 24.96 -14.66 0.07
N ARG A 310 25.38 -15.84 -0.40
CA ARG A 310 25.28 -17.07 0.41
C ARG A 310 26.07 -16.96 1.72
N GLU A 311 27.26 -16.39 1.65
CA GLU A 311 28.16 -16.23 2.79
C GLU A 311 27.60 -15.24 3.82
N GLU A 312 27.11 -14.09 3.38
CA GLU A 312 26.46 -13.09 4.26
C GLU A 312 25.22 -13.68 4.97
N VAL A 313 24.37 -14.38 4.22
CA VAL A 313 23.16 -14.96 4.79
C VAL A 313 23.51 -16.01 5.83
N GLN A 314 24.49 -16.89 5.58
CA GLN A 314 24.91 -17.90 6.55
C GLN A 314 25.46 -17.28 7.85
N ASP A 315 26.29 -16.24 7.73
CA ASP A 315 26.86 -15.55 8.89
C ASP A 315 25.78 -14.82 9.70
N HIS A 316 24.95 -14.03 9.05
CA HIS A 316 23.88 -13.26 9.72
C HIS A 316 22.79 -14.17 10.33
N ILE A 317 22.43 -15.28 9.69
CA ILE A 317 21.51 -16.27 10.26
C ILE A 317 22.08 -16.86 11.55
N HIS A 318 23.36 -17.25 11.54
CA HIS A 318 24.00 -17.78 12.72
C HIS A 318 24.02 -16.76 13.87
N GLN A 319 24.43 -15.53 13.60
CA GLN A 319 24.41 -14.43 14.58
C GLN A 319 23.01 -14.14 15.13
N ALA A 320 21.98 -14.18 14.26
CA ALA A 320 20.60 -13.97 14.66
C ALA A 320 20.08 -15.09 15.59
N GLU A 321 20.38 -16.36 15.24
CA GLU A 321 20.03 -17.51 16.07
C GLU A 321 20.67 -17.45 17.48
N GLU A 322 21.97 -17.10 17.54
CA GLU A 322 22.71 -16.95 18.80
C GLU A 322 22.07 -15.85 19.64
N LEU A 323 21.84 -14.67 19.06
CA LEU A 323 21.24 -13.53 19.74
C LEU A 323 19.86 -13.87 20.29
N PHE A 324 19.00 -14.52 19.52
CA PHE A 324 17.66 -14.87 19.97
C PHE A 324 17.70 -15.82 21.17
N ARG A 325 18.62 -16.81 21.16
CA ARG A 325 18.83 -17.72 22.31
C ARG A 325 19.36 -16.96 23.52
N GLU A 326 20.33 -16.05 23.35
CA GLU A 326 20.89 -15.20 24.43
C GLU A 326 19.79 -14.34 25.09
N LEU A 327 18.84 -13.83 24.30
CA LEU A 327 17.74 -12.98 24.76
C LEU A 327 16.50 -13.79 25.23
N GLY A 328 16.64 -15.12 25.35
CA GLY A 328 15.65 -15.98 25.99
C GLY A 328 14.53 -16.41 25.06
N ALA A 329 14.81 -16.59 23.77
CA ALA A 329 13.85 -17.25 22.87
C ALA A 329 13.53 -18.68 23.38
N THR A 330 12.26 -19.02 23.47
CA THR A 330 11.78 -20.36 23.89
C THR A 330 11.89 -21.38 22.76
N SER A 331 11.88 -20.90 21.52
CA SER A 331 12.10 -21.71 20.31
C SER A 331 12.82 -20.89 19.25
N VAL A 332 13.71 -21.52 18.49
CA VAL A 332 14.39 -20.90 17.33
C VAL A 332 14.42 -21.93 16.21
N ARG A 333 13.94 -21.56 15.03
CA ARG A 333 13.91 -22.41 13.83
C ARG A 333 14.27 -21.60 12.59
N THR A 334 15.18 -22.10 11.78
CA THR A 334 15.57 -21.50 10.50
C THR A 334 14.93 -22.25 9.34
N SER A 335 14.43 -21.53 8.34
CA SER A 335 13.85 -22.14 7.14
C SER A 335 14.89 -22.95 6.37
N GLY A 336 14.61 -24.23 6.11
CA GLY A 336 15.48 -25.15 5.37
C GLY A 336 15.27 -25.12 3.86
N SER A 337 14.22 -24.42 3.38
CA SER A 337 13.89 -24.34 1.96
C SER A 337 13.10 -23.06 1.64
N GLU A 338 13.08 -22.70 0.35
CA GLU A 338 12.27 -21.60 -0.16
C GLU A 338 10.77 -21.83 0.10
N ALA A 339 10.30 -23.09 0.01
CA ALA A 339 8.91 -23.41 0.29
C ALA A 339 8.54 -23.16 1.76
N GLU A 340 9.43 -23.50 2.70
CA GLU A 340 9.25 -23.22 4.12
C GLU A 340 9.29 -21.72 4.40
N ARG A 341 10.26 -20.99 3.83
CA ARG A 341 10.34 -19.54 3.91
C ARG A 341 9.04 -18.87 3.45
N ALA A 342 8.56 -19.27 2.27
CA ALA A 342 7.30 -18.75 1.70
C ALA A 342 6.09 -19.06 2.58
N LEU A 343 6.05 -20.24 3.22
CA LEU A 343 4.96 -20.63 4.13
C LEU A 343 4.95 -19.77 5.40
N LEU A 344 6.11 -19.50 6.00
CA LEU A 344 6.24 -18.60 7.16
C LEU A 344 5.73 -17.20 6.81
N TRP A 345 6.12 -16.63 5.69
CA TRP A 345 5.62 -15.32 5.24
C TRP A 345 4.14 -15.32 4.88
N LYS A 346 3.64 -16.42 4.30
CA LYS A 346 2.20 -16.56 4.04
C LYS A 346 1.39 -16.47 5.32
N GLY A 347 1.82 -17.15 6.40
CA GLY A 347 1.18 -17.06 7.71
C GLY A 347 1.11 -15.60 8.19
N ARG A 348 2.25 -14.88 8.20
CA ARG A 348 2.31 -13.48 8.65
C ARG A 348 1.46 -12.55 7.80
N LYS A 349 1.53 -12.66 6.47
CA LYS A 349 0.72 -11.84 5.55
C LYS A 349 -0.78 -12.14 5.65
N SER A 350 -1.16 -13.31 6.17
CA SER A 350 -2.54 -13.70 6.42
C SER A 350 -3.08 -13.27 7.78
N ALA A 351 -2.27 -12.69 8.65
CA ALA A 351 -2.69 -12.33 10.01
C ALA A 351 -3.91 -11.37 10.00
N PHE A 352 -3.93 -10.36 9.13
CA PHE A 352 -5.05 -9.43 9.02
C PHE A 352 -6.38 -10.12 8.66
N PRO A 353 -6.50 -10.87 7.54
CA PRO A 353 -7.73 -11.60 7.24
C PRO A 353 -8.04 -12.71 8.26
N ALA A 354 -7.03 -13.27 8.93
CA ALA A 354 -7.23 -14.29 9.98
C ALA A 354 -7.91 -13.69 11.21
N VAL A 355 -7.44 -12.53 11.69
CA VAL A 355 -8.05 -11.80 12.80
C VAL A 355 -9.47 -11.35 12.46
N GLY A 356 -9.72 -10.88 11.25
CA GLY A 356 -11.07 -10.51 10.78
C GLY A 356 -12.08 -11.66 10.75
N ARG A 357 -11.64 -12.93 10.80
CA ARG A 357 -12.55 -14.08 11.00
C ARG A 357 -12.98 -14.27 12.45
N ILE A 358 -12.19 -13.81 13.40
CA ILE A 358 -12.46 -13.93 14.83
C ILE A 358 -13.29 -12.72 15.28
N SER A 359 -12.93 -11.52 14.81
CA SER A 359 -13.66 -10.29 15.07
C SER A 359 -13.75 -9.53 13.74
N PRO A 360 -14.93 -9.55 13.08
CA PRO A 360 -15.13 -8.90 11.78
C PRO A 360 -15.11 -7.36 11.84
N ASP A 361 -15.21 -6.79 13.06
CA ASP A 361 -15.28 -5.33 13.31
C ASP A 361 -14.18 -4.89 14.30
#